data_0adc14851dbbc55d9505c5468ae6855d
#
_entry.id   0adc14851dbbc55d9505c5468ae6855d
#
_cell.length_a   1.000
_cell.length_b   1.000
_cell.length_c   1.000
_cell.angle_alpha   90.00
_cell.angle_beta   90.00
_cell.angle_gamma   90.00
#
_symmetry.space_group_name_H-M   'P 1'
#
loop_
_entity.id
_entity.type
_entity.pdbx_description
1 polymer ?
#
loop_
_entity_poly.entity_id
_entity_poly.type
_entity_poly.pdbx_seq_one_letter_code
_entity_poly.pdbx_strand_id
1 'polypeptide(L)'
;YRFYLFLFSLRFNTLANGLPSPWESTLGNEELTWEKNYALNLGLDIGLFSRVNVSLDWYTRTTKDLLMSKQLNSISGFSSLLTNVGQMRNTGVELEVRSNNIKTKDFSWTTAFNLSHNKNKILKLADLPWFVDGRYVRKEGYPFNTIYLREYAGVDPETGSALYYDNQQDENGNYTKNKVTDPGQASPIPLKDITPTISGGFMNTFNYKFIDLSFNLSYSFGGYSYDNASYILQDDGYSVISNKSTEQRRRWQKPGDITDVPRFVYGNKKGG
;
A
#
# COMPACT_ATOMS: atom_id res chain seq x y z
N TYR A 1 -6.26 19.32 -29.61
CA TYR A 1 -7.58 19.44 -28.96
C TYR A 1 -7.33 19.45 -27.44
N ARG A 2 -7.55 20.62 -26.78
CA ARG A 2 -7.56 20.72 -25.32
C ARG A 2 -8.96 20.31 -24.85
N PHE A 3 -9.10 19.10 -24.30
CA PHE A 3 -10.27 18.76 -23.50
C PHE A 3 -10.06 19.36 -22.11
N TYR A 4 -10.87 20.35 -21.76
CA TYR A 4 -10.90 20.91 -20.41
C TYR A 4 -11.66 19.94 -19.52
N LEU A 5 -10.95 19.22 -18.64
CA LEU A 5 -11.56 18.46 -17.57
C LEU A 5 -11.90 19.42 -16.41
N PHE A 6 -12.91 20.26 -16.62
CA PHE A 6 -13.52 21.02 -15.53
C PHE A 6 -14.37 20.07 -14.69
N LEU A 7 -13.86 19.58 -13.59
CA LEU A 7 -14.66 18.91 -12.59
C LEU A 7 -15.10 19.92 -11.52
N PHE A 8 -16.16 20.69 -11.85
CA PHE A 8 -16.98 21.31 -10.81
C PHE A 8 -17.86 20.24 -10.19
N SER A 9 -17.74 20.01 -8.90
CA SER A 9 -18.74 19.28 -8.14
C SER A 9 -19.48 20.25 -7.22
N LEU A 10 -20.72 20.54 -7.54
CA LEU A 10 -21.63 21.27 -6.66
C LEU A 10 -22.31 20.27 -5.72
N ARG A 11 -22.16 20.46 -4.43
CA ARG A 11 -22.99 19.80 -3.43
C ARG A 11 -24.01 20.79 -2.89
N PHE A 12 -25.26 20.37 -2.79
CA PHE A 12 -26.30 21.12 -2.11
C PHE A 12 -26.33 20.66 -0.66
N ASN A 13 -25.88 21.51 0.26
CA ASN A 13 -26.03 21.30 1.69
C ASN A 13 -27.19 22.14 2.23
N THR A 14 -27.90 21.60 3.22
CA THR A 14 -28.87 22.39 3.99
C THR A 14 -28.14 23.40 4.87
N LEU A 15 -28.40 24.69 4.62
CA LEU A 15 -27.98 25.75 5.54
C LEU A 15 -28.82 25.74 6.81
N ALA A 16 -28.37 26.46 7.83
CA ALA A 16 -29.06 26.60 9.12
C ALA A 16 -30.54 27.02 9.00
N ASN A 17 -30.95 27.59 7.86
CA ASN A 17 -32.32 28.00 7.59
C ASN A 17 -33.11 26.99 6.70
N GLY A 18 -32.61 25.78 6.50
CA GLY A 18 -33.28 24.73 5.73
C GLY A 18 -33.31 24.93 4.20
N LEU A 19 -32.67 25.98 3.68
CA LEU A 19 -32.57 26.22 2.24
C LEU A 19 -31.33 25.56 1.65
N PRO A 20 -31.44 24.86 0.51
CA PRO A 20 -30.29 24.30 -0.18
C PRO A 20 -29.39 25.42 -0.70
N SER A 21 -28.12 25.42 -0.32
CA SER A 21 -27.12 26.31 -0.86
C SER A 21 -26.13 25.54 -1.72
N PRO A 22 -25.81 26.02 -2.93
CA PRO A 22 -24.75 25.44 -3.73
C PRO A 22 -23.40 25.71 -3.07
N TRP A 23 -22.63 24.65 -2.86
CA TRP A 23 -21.26 24.70 -2.37
C TRP A 23 -20.35 24.04 -3.42
N GLU A 24 -19.29 24.73 -3.81
CA GLU A 24 -18.22 24.12 -4.58
C GLU A 24 -17.45 23.14 -3.70
N SER A 25 -17.56 21.85 -3.99
CA SER A 25 -16.89 20.81 -3.20
C SER A 25 -15.48 20.49 -3.70
N THR A 26 -15.15 20.87 -4.94
CA THR A 26 -13.84 20.68 -5.57
C THR A 26 -13.42 21.91 -6.34
N LEU A 27 -12.16 22.26 -6.18
CA LEU A 27 -11.55 23.35 -6.95
C LEU A 27 -11.18 22.84 -8.34
N GLY A 28 -11.64 23.55 -9.39
CA GLY A 28 -11.26 23.30 -10.78
C GLY A 28 -9.80 23.71 -11.05
N ASN A 29 -9.12 23.03 -11.96
CA ASN A 29 -7.78 23.38 -12.40
C ASN A 29 -7.67 23.40 -13.92
N GLU A 30 -7.49 24.59 -14.47
CA GLU A 30 -7.40 24.83 -15.93
C GLU A 30 -6.04 24.37 -16.50
N GLU A 31 -5.05 24.16 -15.66
CA GLU A 31 -3.70 23.76 -16.06
C GLU A 31 -3.54 22.24 -16.20
N LEU A 32 -4.62 21.45 -15.98
CA LEU A 32 -4.56 20.01 -16.10
C LEU A 32 -4.15 19.57 -17.50
N THR A 33 -3.19 18.66 -17.55
CA THR A 33 -2.74 18.01 -18.78
C THR A 33 -2.86 16.50 -18.68
N TRP A 34 -2.74 15.81 -19.81
CA TRP A 34 -2.74 14.36 -19.86
C TRP A 34 -1.46 13.79 -19.27
N GLU A 35 -1.60 12.67 -18.56
CA GLU A 35 -0.46 11.84 -18.18
C GLU A 35 0.23 11.28 -19.43
N LYS A 36 1.55 11.28 -19.42
CA LYS A 36 2.38 10.75 -20.51
C LYS A 36 3.09 9.48 -20.05
N ASN A 37 2.85 8.39 -20.75
CA ASN A 37 3.47 7.10 -20.47
C ASN A 37 4.54 6.79 -21.51
N TYR A 38 5.77 6.57 -21.02
CA TYR A 38 6.91 6.11 -21.80
C TYR A 38 7.23 4.68 -21.36
N ALA A 39 7.09 3.72 -22.26
CA ALA A 39 7.36 2.31 -21.98
C ALA A 39 8.44 1.77 -22.91
N LEU A 40 9.35 0.98 -22.35
CA LEU A 40 10.31 0.18 -23.06
C LEU A 40 10.19 -1.26 -22.55
N ASN A 41 9.98 -2.19 -23.46
CA ASN A 41 9.91 -3.63 -23.18
C ASN A 41 10.95 -4.34 -24.02
N LEU A 42 11.64 -5.29 -23.41
CA LEU A 42 12.58 -6.21 -24.08
C LEU A 42 12.16 -7.63 -23.70
N GLY A 43 11.77 -8.41 -24.70
CA GLY A 43 11.31 -9.78 -24.53
C GLY A 43 12.22 -10.77 -25.23
N LEU A 44 12.32 -11.97 -24.67
CA LEU A 44 13.04 -13.10 -25.22
C LEU A 44 12.21 -14.37 -25.07
N ASP A 45 11.89 -14.99 -26.21
CA ASP A 45 11.18 -16.26 -26.25
C ASP A 45 12.13 -17.38 -26.69
N ILE A 46 12.19 -18.46 -25.91
CA ILE A 46 13.08 -19.58 -26.14
C ILE A 46 12.26 -20.88 -26.11
N GLY A 47 12.34 -21.64 -27.20
CA GLY A 47 11.82 -23.00 -27.27
C GLY A 47 12.95 -24.01 -27.11
N LEU A 48 12.86 -24.89 -26.12
CA LEU A 48 13.85 -25.91 -25.81
C LEU A 48 13.27 -27.30 -25.97
N PHE A 49 14.00 -28.18 -26.68
CA PHE A 49 13.72 -29.63 -26.85
C PHE A 49 12.29 -29.92 -27.34
N SER A 50 11.63 -28.99 -28.04
CA SER A 50 10.22 -29.08 -28.45
C SER A 50 9.24 -29.37 -27.28
N ARG A 51 9.64 -29.11 -26.05
CA ARG A 51 8.87 -29.41 -24.85
C ARG A 51 8.76 -28.25 -23.85
N VAL A 52 9.74 -27.37 -23.84
CA VAL A 52 9.79 -26.25 -22.88
C VAL A 52 9.81 -24.96 -23.66
N ASN A 53 8.86 -24.07 -23.33
CA ASN A 53 8.85 -22.71 -23.82
C ASN A 53 9.09 -21.78 -22.62
N VAL A 54 10.02 -20.85 -22.80
CA VAL A 54 10.39 -19.83 -21.80
C VAL A 54 10.21 -18.48 -22.44
N SER A 55 9.43 -17.61 -21.81
CA SER A 55 9.32 -16.19 -22.16
C SER A 55 9.86 -15.37 -21.00
N LEU A 56 10.80 -14.49 -21.31
CA LEU A 56 11.41 -13.58 -20.34
C LEU A 56 11.25 -12.15 -20.85
N ASP A 57 10.58 -11.31 -20.09
CA ASP A 57 10.35 -9.92 -20.39
C ASP A 57 10.97 -9.03 -19.32
N TRP A 58 11.68 -8.01 -19.75
CA TRP A 58 12.10 -6.90 -18.92
C TRP A 58 11.41 -5.64 -19.40
N TYR A 59 10.87 -4.85 -18.46
CA TYR A 59 10.22 -3.61 -18.82
C TYR A 59 10.62 -2.45 -17.90
N THR A 60 10.52 -1.25 -18.46
CA THR A 60 10.50 0.00 -17.68
C THR A 60 9.42 0.92 -18.23
N ARG A 61 8.58 1.43 -17.35
CA ARG A 61 7.50 2.35 -17.69
C ARG A 61 7.59 3.58 -16.80
N THR A 62 7.74 4.75 -17.42
CA THR A 62 7.76 6.04 -16.73
C THR A 62 6.49 6.82 -17.08
N THR A 63 5.70 7.14 -16.07
CA THR A 63 4.57 8.05 -16.17
C THR A 63 5.04 9.45 -15.75
N LYS A 64 4.87 10.43 -16.63
CA LYS A 64 5.10 11.86 -16.36
C LYS A 64 3.77 12.57 -16.26
N ASP A 65 3.80 13.73 -15.63
CA ASP A 65 2.63 14.58 -15.42
C ASP A 65 1.49 13.83 -14.69
N LEU A 66 1.87 13.02 -13.69
CA LEU A 66 0.98 12.15 -12.93
C LEU A 66 -0.11 12.97 -12.22
N LEU A 67 -1.37 12.62 -12.45
CA LEU A 67 -2.52 13.28 -11.82
C LEU A 67 -2.69 12.82 -10.38
N MET A 68 -2.65 13.76 -9.45
CA MET A 68 -2.83 13.49 -8.03
C MET A 68 -3.56 14.64 -7.34
N SER A 69 -4.26 14.32 -6.25
CA SER A 69 -4.83 15.31 -5.36
C SER A 69 -3.74 15.86 -4.43
N LYS A 70 -3.36 17.11 -4.64
CA LYS A 70 -2.47 17.87 -3.77
C LYS A 70 -3.28 18.43 -2.61
N GLN A 71 -2.85 18.19 -1.38
CA GLN A 71 -3.46 18.78 -0.19
C GLN A 71 -3.23 20.29 -0.18
N LEU A 72 -4.29 21.05 0.03
CA LEU A 72 -4.24 22.50 0.15
C LEU A 72 -4.24 22.94 1.61
N ASN A 73 -3.76 24.14 1.85
CA ASN A 73 -3.90 24.78 3.15
C ASN A 73 -5.40 25.05 3.40
N SER A 74 -5.87 24.78 4.61
CA SER A 74 -7.27 25.00 5.03
C SER A 74 -7.77 26.44 4.85
N ILE A 75 -6.87 27.42 4.74
CA ILE A 75 -7.18 28.82 4.42
C ILE A 75 -7.80 28.97 3.03
N SER A 76 -7.52 28.05 2.09
CA SER A 76 -8.08 28.07 0.73
C SER A 76 -9.58 27.73 0.68
N GLY A 77 -10.16 27.19 1.75
CA GLY A 77 -11.53 26.69 1.79
C GLY A 77 -11.72 25.33 1.14
N PHE A 78 -10.67 24.75 0.54
CA PHE A 78 -10.68 23.44 -0.10
C PHE A 78 -9.65 22.50 0.53
N SER A 79 -9.96 21.21 0.55
CA SER A 79 -9.06 20.21 1.11
C SER A 79 -7.94 19.80 0.15
N SER A 80 -8.23 19.79 -1.14
CA SER A 80 -7.27 19.38 -2.16
C SER A 80 -7.56 19.98 -3.53
N LEU A 81 -6.53 19.96 -4.38
CA LEU A 81 -6.59 20.34 -5.80
C LEU A 81 -6.03 19.20 -6.63
N LEU A 82 -6.78 18.77 -7.65
CA LEU A 82 -6.25 17.83 -8.64
C LEU A 82 -5.27 18.55 -9.55
N THR A 83 -4.05 18.04 -9.67
CA THR A 83 -3.00 18.67 -10.47
C THR A 83 -1.99 17.63 -10.98
N ASN A 84 -1.18 18.01 -11.95
CA ASN A 84 -0.11 17.17 -12.48
C ASN A 84 1.14 17.30 -11.61
N VAL A 85 1.38 16.31 -10.72
CA VAL A 85 2.36 16.47 -9.61
C VAL A 85 3.59 15.60 -9.71
N GLY A 86 3.98 15.10 -10.85
CA GLY A 86 5.29 14.48 -10.85
C GLY A 86 5.50 13.32 -11.80
N GLN A 87 6.47 12.48 -11.47
CA GLN A 87 6.90 11.37 -12.28
C GLN A 87 7.05 10.11 -11.44
N MET A 88 6.59 8.99 -11.97
CA MET A 88 6.71 7.67 -11.36
C MET A 88 7.27 6.68 -12.36
N ARG A 89 8.07 5.73 -11.89
CA ARG A 89 8.62 4.63 -12.70
C ARG A 89 8.26 3.29 -12.11
N ASN A 90 7.85 2.38 -13.00
CA ASN A 90 7.78 0.96 -12.74
C ASN A 90 8.84 0.26 -13.58
N THR A 91 9.62 -0.62 -12.97
CA THR A 91 10.61 -1.45 -13.65
C THR A 91 10.44 -2.86 -13.14
N GLY A 92 10.38 -3.83 -14.05
CA GLY A 92 10.13 -5.20 -13.67
C GLY A 92 10.69 -6.23 -14.63
N VAL A 93 10.56 -7.47 -14.17
CA VAL A 93 10.90 -8.68 -14.94
C VAL A 93 9.74 -9.64 -14.82
N GLU A 94 9.35 -10.23 -15.94
CA GLU A 94 8.33 -11.26 -16.02
C GLU A 94 8.92 -12.51 -16.65
N LEU A 95 8.66 -13.65 -16.04
CA LEU A 95 9.09 -14.96 -16.51
C LEU A 95 7.87 -15.85 -16.67
N GLU A 96 7.72 -16.46 -17.82
CA GLU A 96 6.78 -17.54 -18.05
C GLU A 96 7.52 -18.77 -18.52
N VAL A 97 7.19 -19.92 -17.94
CA VAL A 97 7.72 -21.23 -18.33
C VAL A 97 6.55 -22.17 -18.54
N ARG A 98 6.43 -22.72 -19.72
CA ARG A 98 5.49 -23.79 -20.05
C ARG A 98 6.25 -25.04 -20.47
N SER A 99 5.93 -26.16 -19.84
CA SER A 99 6.61 -27.44 -20.10
C SER A 99 5.63 -28.57 -20.33
N ASN A 100 5.87 -29.35 -21.39
CA ASN A 100 5.28 -30.65 -21.59
C ASN A 100 6.22 -31.70 -20.95
N ASN A 101 6.01 -32.01 -19.68
CA ASN A 101 6.92 -32.89 -18.91
C ASN A 101 6.89 -34.32 -19.45
N ILE A 102 5.68 -34.85 -19.63
CA ILE A 102 5.43 -36.18 -20.13
C ILE A 102 4.27 -36.13 -21.15
N LYS A 103 4.43 -36.81 -22.25
CA LYS A 103 3.37 -37.01 -23.26
C LYS A 103 3.47 -38.40 -23.83
N THR A 104 2.52 -39.27 -23.46
CA THR A 104 2.35 -40.62 -24.01
C THR A 104 0.94 -40.75 -24.62
N LYS A 105 0.59 -41.92 -25.11
CA LYS A 105 -0.74 -42.20 -25.69
C LYS A 105 -1.87 -42.01 -24.65
N ASP A 106 -1.64 -42.46 -23.44
CA ASP A 106 -2.67 -42.53 -22.37
C ASP A 106 -2.43 -41.55 -21.24
N PHE A 107 -1.24 -40.90 -21.17
CA PHE A 107 -0.90 -39.97 -20.07
C PHE A 107 -0.16 -38.73 -20.59
N SER A 108 -0.56 -37.59 -20.11
CA SER A 108 0.17 -36.33 -20.27
C SER A 108 0.28 -35.56 -18.98
N TRP A 109 1.42 -34.91 -18.81
CA TRP A 109 1.66 -33.98 -17.72
C TRP A 109 2.27 -32.69 -18.25
N THR A 110 1.58 -31.57 -18.00
CA THR A 110 2.03 -30.24 -18.36
C THR A 110 2.18 -29.37 -17.13
N THR A 111 3.14 -28.47 -17.16
CA THR A 111 3.39 -27.47 -16.11
C THR A 111 3.41 -26.08 -16.75
N ALA A 112 2.74 -25.12 -16.11
CA ALA A 112 2.90 -23.71 -16.40
C ALA A 112 3.33 -23.00 -15.12
N PHE A 113 4.39 -22.20 -15.20
CA PHE A 113 4.92 -21.38 -14.14
C PHE A 113 5.03 -19.94 -14.63
N ASN A 114 4.61 -18.99 -13.83
CA ASN A 114 4.89 -17.59 -14.09
C ASN A 114 5.34 -16.88 -12.82
N LEU A 115 6.18 -15.86 -13.01
CA LEU A 115 6.70 -15.00 -11.97
C LEU A 115 6.78 -13.57 -12.51
N SER A 116 6.27 -12.62 -11.75
CA SER A 116 6.43 -11.20 -12.02
C SER A 116 7.09 -10.52 -10.83
N HIS A 117 8.12 -9.74 -11.09
CA HIS A 117 8.76 -8.84 -10.13
C HIS A 117 8.59 -7.41 -10.61
N ASN A 118 8.04 -6.54 -9.78
CA ASN A 118 7.89 -5.11 -10.07
C ASN A 118 8.48 -4.25 -8.97
N LYS A 119 9.18 -3.19 -9.37
CA LYS A 119 9.67 -2.13 -8.49
C LYS A 119 9.09 -0.79 -8.92
N ASN A 120 8.26 -0.23 -8.05
CA ASN A 120 7.72 1.12 -8.21
C ASN A 120 8.60 2.16 -7.53
N LYS A 121 8.72 3.35 -8.11
CA LYS A 121 9.46 4.47 -7.53
C LYS A 121 8.92 5.80 -8.02
N ILE A 122 8.66 6.74 -7.09
CA ILE A 122 8.44 8.15 -7.39
C ILE A 122 9.80 8.76 -7.75
N LEU A 123 9.91 9.33 -8.94
CA LEU A 123 11.14 9.95 -9.42
C LEU A 123 11.20 11.43 -9.06
N LYS A 124 10.04 12.11 -9.15
CA LYS A 124 9.94 13.55 -8.92
C LYS A 124 8.52 13.90 -8.48
N LEU A 125 8.40 14.85 -7.57
CA LEU A 125 7.16 15.54 -7.21
C LEU A 125 7.29 17.02 -7.59
N ALA A 126 6.16 17.69 -7.89
CA ALA A 126 6.22 19.04 -8.48
C ALA A 126 6.68 20.12 -7.50
N ASP A 127 6.05 20.25 -6.33
CA ASP A 127 6.21 21.42 -5.47
C ASP A 127 6.93 21.10 -4.14
N LEU A 128 6.77 19.89 -3.65
CA LEU A 128 7.33 19.45 -2.38
C LEU A 128 8.03 18.10 -2.57
N PRO A 129 9.15 17.85 -1.89
CA PRO A 129 9.86 16.58 -1.99
C PRO A 129 9.07 15.40 -1.41
N TRP A 130 8.05 15.69 -0.62
CA TRP A 130 7.11 14.71 -0.08
C TRP A 130 5.83 15.37 0.45
N PHE A 131 4.74 14.59 0.54
CA PHE A 131 3.50 14.94 1.23
C PHE A 131 2.77 13.68 1.69
N VAL A 132 1.84 13.85 2.65
CA VAL A 132 1.02 12.75 3.19
C VAL A 132 -0.35 12.74 2.51
N ASP A 133 -0.79 11.55 2.13
CA ASP A 133 -2.09 11.28 1.54
C ASP A 133 -2.75 10.13 2.30
N GLY A 134 -3.61 10.46 3.25
CA GLY A 134 -4.21 9.51 4.17
C GLY A 134 -3.17 8.80 5.05
N ARG A 135 -3.02 7.49 4.86
CA ARG A 135 -2.03 6.65 5.55
C ARG A 135 -0.76 6.42 4.74
N TYR A 136 -0.60 7.09 3.62
CA TYR A 136 0.53 6.92 2.71
C TYR A 136 1.35 8.18 2.63
N VAL A 137 2.64 8.03 2.38
CA VAL A 137 3.53 9.13 2.03
C VAL A 137 3.87 9.06 0.56
N ARG A 138 3.73 10.18 -0.12
CA ARG A 138 4.26 10.41 -1.47
C ARG A 138 5.60 11.11 -1.29
N LYS A 139 6.69 10.38 -1.52
CA LYS A 139 8.05 10.88 -1.31
C LYS A 139 8.96 10.44 -2.45
N GLU A 140 9.77 11.37 -2.94
CA GLU A 140 10.77 11.06 -3.96
C GLU A 140 11.71 9.96 -3.47
N GLY A 141 11.99 9.01 -4.36
CA GLY A 141 12.82 7.85 -4.04
C GLY A 141 12.09 6.65 -3.45
N TYR A 142 10.85 6.81 -3.00
CA TYR A 142 10.02 5.77 -2.40
C TYR A 142 8.97 5.21 -3.38
N PRO A 143 8.45 4.01 -3.14
CA PRO A 143 7.27 3.51 -3.83
C PRO A 143 6.05 4.41 -3.63
N PHE A 144 5.15 4.44 -4.61
CA PHE A 144 3.97 5.30 -4.58
C PHE A 144 3.06 5.01 -3.37
N ASN A 145 2.87 3.74 -3.02
CA ASN A 145 1.98 3.32 -1.94
C ASN A 145 2.74 2.99 -0.64
N THR A 146 3.72 3.81 -0.27
CA THR A 146 4.47 3.62 0.96
C THR A 146 3.62 4.01 2.18
N ILE A 147 3.40 3.07 3.09
CA ILE A 147 2.70 3.29 4.35
C ILE A 147 3.50 4.27 5.22
N TYR A 148 2.80 5.22 5.84
CA TYR A 148 3.36 6.27 6.69
C TYR A 148 2.66 6.28 8.04
N LEU A 149 3.26 5.60 9.01
CA LEU A 149 2.67 5.41 10.33
C LEU A 149 3.74 5.51 11.43
N ARG A 150 3.27 5.66 12.68
CA ARG A 150 4.11 5.51 13.87
C ARG A 150 4.49 4.04 14.06
N GLU A 151 5.70 3.81 14.52
CA GLU A 151 6.14 2.46 14.87
C GLU A 151 5.82 2.13 16.32
N TYR A 152 5.13 1.02 16.50
CA TYR A 152 4.89 0.44 17.81
C TYR A 152 6.16 -0.22 18.37
N ALA A 153 6.49 0.05 19.62
CA ALA A 153 7.71 -0.44 20.29
C ALA A 153 7.42 -1.45 21.43
N GLY A 154 6.18 -1.93 21.52
CA GLY A 154 5.75 -2.89 22.52
C GLY A 154 5.02 -2.27 23.69
N VAL A 155 5.05 -2.93 24.83
CA VAL A 155 4.40 -2.52 26.09
C VAL A 155 5.46 -2.30 27.14
N ASP A 156 5.28 -1.27 27.95
CA ASP A 156 6.08 -1.06 29.14
C ASP A 156 5.68 -2.11 30.22
N PRO A 157 6.59 -3.01 30.61
CA PRO A 157 6.26 -4.08 31.55
C PRO A 157 5.88 -3.57 32.95
N GLU A 158 6.32 -2.38 33.34
CA GLU A 158 6.02 -1.83 34.67
C GLU A 158 4.66 -1.13 34.72
N THR A 159 4.27 -0.46 33.65
CA THR A 159 3.06 0.39 33.65
C THR A 159 1.95 -0.17 32.76
N GLY A 160 2.25 -1.10 31.85
CA GLY A 160 1.34 -1.61 30.85
C GLY A 160 0.98 -0.61 29.75
N SER A 161 1.68 0.51 29.67
CA SER A 161 1.45 1.52 28.65
C SER A 161 2.01 1.08 27.30
N ALA A 162 1.30 1.42 26.21
CA ALA A 162 1.83 1.28 24.86
C ALA A 162 3.10 2.13 24.69
N LEU A 163 4.09 1.58 24.02
CA LEU A 163 5.34 2.25 23.68
C LEU A 163 5.44 2.43 22.17
N TYR A 164 5.95 3.58 21.76
CA TYR A 164 6.20 3.93 20.37
C TYR A 164 7.66 4.36 20.22
N TYR A 165 8.25 4.17 19.05
CA TYR A 165 9.53 4.79 18.74
C TYR A 165 9.30 6.26 18.40
N ASP A 166 10.13 7.16 18.96
CA ASP A 166 10.05 8.60 18.73
C ASP A 166 10.35 8.96 17.27
N ASN A 167 11.24 8.20 16.62
CA ASN A 167 11.63 8.38 15.23
C ASN A 167 12.02 9.83 14.87
N GLN A 168 12.61 10.54 15.81
CA GLN A 168 13.25 11.83 15.51
C GLN A 168 14.48 11.59 14.65
N GLN A 169 14.85 12.54 13.81
CA GLN A 169 16.07 12.45 13.03
C GLN A 169 17.23 13.10 13.79
N ASP A 170 18.35 12.39 13.87
CA ASP A 170 19.62 12.94 14.34
C ASP A 170 20.26 13.87 13.30
N GLU A 171 21.40 14.46 13.62
CA GLU A 171 22.16 15.36 12.73
C GLU A 171 22.60 14.67 11.42
N ASN A 172 22.68 13.34 11.41
CA ASN A 172 23.06 12.54 10.25
C ASN A 172 21.84 12.05 9.45
N GLY A 173 20.61 12.40 9.89
CA GLY A 173 19.36 11.98 9.26
C GLY A 173 18.90 10.55 9.62
N ASN A 174 19.54 9.89 10.60
CA ASN A 174 19.11 8.59 11.08
C ASN A 174 17.97 8.75 12.09
N TYR A 175 17.04 7.80 12.08
CA TYR A 175 15.96 7.78 13.05
C TYR A 175 16.45 7.32 14.42
N THR A 176 16.19 8.12 15.45
CA THR A 176 16.32 7.70 16.84
C THR A 176 15.28 6.64 17.17
N LYS A 177 15.58 5.76 18.10
CA LYS A 177 14.69 4.66 18.50
C LYS A 177 14.42 4.72 20.02
N ASN A 178 14.31 5.94 20.57
CA ASN A 178 13.91 6.08 21.95
C ASN A 178 12.43 5.70 22.09
N LYS A 179 12.10 5.06 23.19
CA LYS A 179 10.72 4.64 23.45
C LYS A 179 9.98 5.72 24.23
N VAL A 180 8.80 6.08 23.73
CA VAL A 180 7.90 7.08 24.33
C VAL A 180 6.52 6.46 24.53
N THR A 181 5.82 6.90 25.58
CA THR A 181 4.45 6.44 25.88
C THR A 181 3.37 7.35 25.29
N ASP A 182 3.73 8.57 24.92
CA ASP A 182 2.83 9.50 24.26
C ASP A 182 2.98 9.38 22.73
N PRO A 183 1.95 8.90 22.01
CA PRO A 183 1.99 8.82 20.56
C PRO A 183 2.18 10.18 19.87
N GLY A 184 1.87 11.31 20.58
CA GLY A 184 2.13 12.67 20.09
C GLY A 184 3.63 12.99 19.96
N GLN A 185 4.48 12.30 20.71
CA GLN A 185 5.93 12.45 20.64
C GLN A 185 6.57 11.52 19.59
N ALA A 186 5.83 10.56 19.06
CA ALA A 186 6.30 9.63 18.05
C ALA A 186 6.03 10.17 16.65
N SER A 187 7.08 10.32 15.84
CA SER A 187 6.96 10.75 14.46
C SER A 187 6.62 9.56 13.55
N PRO A 188 5.64 9.70 12.64
CA PRO A 188 5.41 8.72 11.60
C PRO A 188 6.61 8.68 10.64
N ILE A 189 6.89 7.50 10.09
CA ILE A 189 7.95 7.29 9.11
C ILE A 189 7.48 6.47 7.92
N PRO A 190 8.17 6.58 6.76
CA PRO A 190 7.94 5.67 5.65
C PRO A 190 8.30 4.25 6.06
N LEU A 191 7.33 3.34 6.06
CA LEU A 191 7.52 1.95 6.49
C LEU A 191 7.70 1.02 5.30
N LYS A 192 6.60 0.52 4.76
CA LYS A 192 6.57 -0.54 3.75
C LYS A 192 5.61 -0.17 2.61
N ASP A 193 5.84 -0.75 1.45
CA ASP A 193 4.92 -0.67 0.32
C ASP A 193 3.79 -1.70 0.46
N ILE A 194 2.58 -1.31 0.09
CA ILE A 194 1.45 -2.26 0.03
C ILE A 194 1.52 -3.17 -1.20
N THR A 195 2.25 -2.77 -2.22
CA THR A 195 2.34 -3.50 -3.48
C THR A 195 3.27 -4.72 -3.33
N PRO A 196 2.81 -5.92 -3.67
CA PRO A 196 3.68 -7.07 -3.70
C PRO A 196 4.88 -6.86 -4.63
N THR A 197 6.05 -7.29 -4.18
CA THR A 197 7.28 -7.20 -4.97
C THR A 197 7.39 -8.35 -5.97
N ILE A 198 6.89 -9.52 -5.58
CA ILE A 198 6.89 -10.75 -6.39
C ILE A 198 5.51 -11.36 -6.34
N SER A 199 5.00 -11.76 -7.50
CA SER A 199 3.75 -12.51 -7.62
C SER A 199 3.83 -13.48 -8.78
N GLY A 200 2.99 -14.51 -8.75
CA GLY A 200 2.97 -15.49 -9.81
C GLY A 200 2.05 -16.66 -9.53
N GLY A 201 2.16 -17.66 -10.41
CA GLY A 201 1.38 -18.86 -10.33
C GLY A 201 2.17 -20.10 -10.78
N PHE A 202 1.73 -21.23 -10.32
CA PHE A 202 2.25 -22.53 -10.66
C PHE A 202 1.09 -23.50 -10.90
N MET A 203 0.90 -23.92 -12.14
CA MET A 203 -0.17 -24.79 -12.55
C MET A 203 0.38 -26.11 -13.08
N ASN A 204 -0.21 -27.20 -12.64
CA ASN A 204 0.04 -28.53 -13.20
C ASN A 204 -1.26 -29.17 -13.68
N THR A 205 -1.20 -29.80 -14.82
CA THR A 205 -2.31 -30.53 -15.41
C THR A 205 -1.84 -31.94 -15.78
N PHE A 206 -2.58 -32.92 -15.31
CA PHE A 206 -2.37 -34.34 -15.55
C PHE A 206 -3.60 -34.89 -16.25
N ASN A 207 -3.41 -35.53 -17.39
CA ASN A 207 -4.47 -36.20 -18.10
C ASN A 207 -4.11 -37.67 -18.20
N TYR A 208 -5.02 -38.54 -17.74
CA TYR A 208 -4.87 -39.98 -17.86
C TYR A 208 -6.15 -40.59 -18.41
N LYS A 209 -6.10 -41.01 -19.70
CA LYS A 209 -7.27 -41.52 -20.43
C LYS A 209 -8.44 -40.54 -20.37
N PHE A 210 -9.46 -40.85 -19.56
CA PHE A 210 -10.67 -40.04 -19.38
C PHE A 210 -10.69 -39.22 -18.06
N ILE A 211 -9.57 -39.20 -17.35
CA ILE A 211 -9.44 -38.46 -16.09
C ILE A 211 -8.49 -37.28 -16.30
N ASP A 212 -8.96 -36.10 -15.96
CA ASP A 212 -8.19 -34.87 -15.94
C ASP A 212 -8.08 -34.34 -14.51
N LEU A 213 -6.86 -34.09 -14.05
CA LEU A 213 -6.58 -33.48 -12.78
C LEU A 213 -5.71 -32.24 -12.99
N SER A 214 -6.16 -31.08 -12.52
CA SER A 214 -5.33 -29.89 -12.50
C SER A 214 -5.38 -29.21 -11.14
N PHE A 215 -4.22 -28.63 -10.73
CA PHE A 215 -4.15 -27.76 -9.59
C PHE A 215 -3.36 -26.49 -9.93
N ASN A 216 -3.79 -25.38 -9.36
CA ASN A 216 -3.16 -24.08 -9.52
C ASN A 216 -2.83 -23.51 -8.15
N LEU A 217 -1.58 -23.10 -7.98
CA LEU A 217 -1.10 -22.37 -6.81
C LEU A 217 -0.77 -20.95 -7.25
N SER A 218 -1.35 -19.96 -6.59
CA SER A 218 -0.97 -18.56 -6.75
C SER A 218 -0.20 -18.10 -5.53
N TYR A 219 0.79 -17.24 -5.75
CA TYR A 219 1.62 -16.70 -4.68
C TYR A 219 1.87 -15.21 -4.86
N SER A 220 2.06 -14.52 -3.73
CA SER A 220 2.34 -13.09 -3.69
C SER A 220 3.17 -12.79 -2.45
N PHE A 221 4.30 -12.09 -2.61
CA PHE A 221 5.24 -11.77 -1.53
C PHE A 221 5.63 -10.31 -1.52
N GLY A 222 5.95 -9.77 -0.34
CA GLY A 222 6.53 -8.45 -0.15
C GLY A 222 5.53 -7.31 -0.08
N GLY A 223 4.22 -7.57 -0.23
CA GLY A 223 3.16 -6.59 0.01
C GLY A 223 2.77 -6.52 1.48
N TYR A 224 2.38 -5.33 1.93
CA TYR A 224 1.90 -5.09 3.29
C TYR A 224 0.49 -4.51 3.23
N SER A 225 -0.33 -4.83 4.20
CA SER A 225 -1.70 -4.32 4.30
C SER A 225 -1.91 -3.67 5.65
N TYR A 226 -2.61 -2.54 5.66
CA TYR A 226 -3.11 -1.98 6.91
C TYR A 226 -4.37 -2.75 7.34
N ASP A 227 -4.31 -3.39 8.49
CA ASP A 227 -5.44 -4.12 9.06
C ASP A 227 -6.37 -3.16 9.82
N ASN A 228 -7.37 -2.65 9.11
CA ASN A 228 -8.35 -1.74 9.70
C ASN A 228 -9.31 -2.46 10.67
N ALA A 229 -9.49 -3.77 10.53
CA ALA A 229 -10.33 -4.53 11.46
C ALA A 229 -9.64 -4.68 12.82
N SER A 230 -8.36 -5.03 12.82
CA SER A 230 -7.55 -5.08 14.04
C SER A 230 -7.44 -3.71 14.72
N TYR A 231 -7.33 -2.62 13.98
CA TYR A 231 -7.35 -1.27 14.54
C TYR A 231 -8.59 -1.00 15.40
N ILE A 232 -9.77 -1.48 14.98
CA ILE A 232 -11.03 -1.28 15.73
C ILE A 232 -11.18 -2.30 16.86
N LEU A 233 -10.80 -3.57 16.61
CA LEU A 233 -11.05 -4.69 17.51
C LEU A 233 -9.97 -4.87 18.58
N GLN A 234 -8.78 -4.33 18.37
CA GLN A 234 -7.62 -4.51 19.26
C GLN A 234 -7.21 -3.22 19.97
N ASP A 235 -7.99 -2.14 19.86
CA ASP A 235 -7.69 -0.93 20.60
C ASP A 235 -7.71 -1.18 22.12
N ASP A 236 -6.92 -0.42 22.86
CA ASP A 236 -6.70 -0.54 24.30
C ASP A 236 -7.78 0.17 25.17
N GLY A 237 -9.00 0.29 24.65
CA GLY A 237 -10.16 0.90 25.30
C GLY A 237 -10.57 2.26 24.75
N TYR A 238 -10.01 2.68 23.62
CA TYR A 238 -10.41 3.92 22.95
C TYR A 238 -11.88 3.89 22.54
N SER A 239 -12.31 2.84 21.85
CA SER A 239 -13.71 2.65 21.49
C SER A 239 -14.45 1.86 22.58
N VAL A 240 -15.34 2.53 23.26
CA VAL A 240 -16.15 1.93 24.36
C VAL A 240 -17.38 1.16 23.87
N ILE A 241 -17.75 1.31 22.60
CA ILE A 241 -18.95 0.71 22.00
C ILE A 241 -18.64 -0.49 21.09
N SER A 242 -17.36 -0.70 20.75
CA SER A 242 -16.94 -1.78 19.86
C SER A 242 -16.59 -3.03 20.64
N ASN A 243 -17.03 -4.20 20.14
CA ASN A 243 -16.54 -5.49 20.63
C ASN A 243 -15.03 -5.60 20.43
N LYS A 244 -14.37 -6.34 21.32
CA LYS A 244 -12.93 -6.55 21.28
C LYS A 244 -12.59 -7.96 20.80
N SER A 245 -11.46 -8.07 20.12
CA SER A 245 -10.86 -9.34 19.75
C SER A 245 -10.45 -10.15 20.99
N THR A 246 -10.37 -11.47 20.83
CA THR A 246 -9.82 -12.38 21.84
C THR A 246 -8.35 -12.11 22.18
N GLU A 247 -7.63 -11.41 21.30
CA GLU A 247 -6.25 -10.94 21.52
C GLU A 247 -6.12 -10.09 22.78
N GLN A 248 -7.17 -9.33 23.12
CA GLN A 248 -7.23 -8.53 24.35
C GLN A 248 -7.14 -9.38 25.63
N ARG A 249 -7.28 -10.70 25.57
CA ARG A 249 -7.04 -11.60 26.70
C ARG A 249 -5.56 -11.68 27.09
N ARG A 250 -4.64 -11.38 26.15
CA ARG A 250 -3.18 -11.33 26.37
C ARG A 250 -2.70 -9.99 26.91
N ARG A 251 -3.61 -9.04 27.14
CA ARG A 251 -3.23 -7.70 27.59
C ARG A 251 -2.45 -7.73 28.92
N TRP A 252 -1.61 -6.74 29.10
CA TRP A 252 -0.93 -6.49 30.36
C TRP A 252 -1.92 -6.35 31.54
N GLN A 253 -1.68 -6.98 32.65
CA GLN A 253 -2.54 -7.02 33.82
C GLN A 253 -1.85 -6.55 35.11
N LYS A 254 -0.54 -6.79 35.23
CA LYS A 254 0.24 -6.44 36.44
C LYS A 254 1.70 -6.14 36.10
N PRO A 255 2.41 -5.36 36.95
CA PRO A 255 3.85 -5.11 36.80
C PRO A 255 4.65 -6.40 36.62
N GLY A 256 5.55 -6.38 35.63
CA GLY A 256 6.37 -7.52 35.23
C GLY A 256 5.76 -8.39 34.13
N ASP A 257 4.53 -8.18 33.70
CA ASP A 257 3.95 -8.91 32.57
C ASP A 257 4.64 -8.52 31.27
N ILE A 258 5.08 -9.54 30.52
CA ILE A 258 5.68 -9.38 29.18
C ILE A 258 4.63 -9.75 28.14
N THR A 259 4.14 -8.76 27.43
CA THR A 259 3.11 -8.89 26.39
C THR A 259 3.28 -7.82 25.31
N ASP A 260 2.67 -8.05 24.17
CA ASP A 260 2.57 -7.11 23.05
C ASP A 260 1.25 -6.33 23.03
N VAL A 261 0.35 -6.60 23.98
CA VAL A 261 -0.97 -5.95 24.10
C VAL A 261 -1.02 -5.06 25.35
N PRO A 262 -1.21 -3.75 25.20
CA PRO A 262 -1.23 -2.81 26.31
C PRO A 262 -2.35 -3.09 27.33
N ARG A 263 -2.25 -2.45 28.48
CA ARG A 263 -3.35 -2.44 29.46
C ARG A 263 -4.59 -1.83 28.86
N PHE A 264 -5.74 -2.38 29.18
CA PHE A 264 -7.02 -1.84 28.75
C PHE A 264 -7.47 -0.72 29.70
N VAL A 265 -7.70 0.48 29.15
CA VAL A 265 -8.20 1.63 29.91
C VAL A 265 -9.47 2.14 29.24
N TYR A 266 -10.60 1.96 29.90
CA TYR A 266 -11.91 2.37 29.38
C TYR A 266 -11.93 3.87 29.05
N GLY A 267 -12.28 4.19 27.80
CA GLY A 267 -12.29 5.57 27.32
C GLY A 267 -10.89 6.18 27.11
N ASN A 268 -9.87 5.35 26.89
CA ASN A 268 -8.52 5.82 26.63
C ASN A 268 -8.47 6.76 25.41
N LYS A 269 -8.14 8.03 25.65
CA LYS A 269 -8.05 9.05 24.59
C LYS A 269 -6.64 9.16 23.97
N LYS A 270 -5.66 8.45 24.52
CA LYS A 270 -4.26 8.55 24.12
C LYS A 270 -3.78 7.36 23.28
N GLY A 271 -4.51 6.25 23.31
CA GLY A 271 -4.17 5.05 22.61
C GLY A 271 -5.11 4.82 21.43
N GLY A 272 -4.64 4.18 20.39
CA GLY A 272 -5.37 3.77 19.20
C GLY A 272 -4.40 3.31 18.16
#